data_c7cc4e97b4502af466280846048f1452
#
_entry.id   c7cc4e97b4502af466280846048f1452
#
_cell.length_a   1.000
_cell.length_b   1.000
_cell.length_c   1.000
_cell.angle_alpha   90.00
_cell.angle_beta   90.00
_cell.angle_gamma   90.00
#
_symmetry.space_group_name_H-M   'P 1'
#
loop_
_entity.id
_entity.type
_entity.pdbx_description
1 polymer ?
#
loop_
_entity_poly.entity_id
_entity_poly.type
_entity_poly.pdbx_seq_one_letter_code
_entity_poly.pdbx_strand_id
1 'polypeptide(L)'
;MKIFLTGLGFVGSQLVTHLLKSPENELRVVSRTPSKALPAGVHFEQVDSLEKVTDWPALIGDAEVIIHTAARVHVMSDSCTDPLEEYRKINVHGTLALAEAAAAVGVKRFVFVSSIKVNGEETLPGVPYKADDAPAPRDPYGISKLEAERALQALSVNTGMEVVIVRPVLVYGPRVRANFYNMMNWLFKGVPLPLGAINNKRSLVSIYNLVDFIGVCAKHPDAANKTFLISDGQDLSTTELLRKMGRALGVSVRLIPVPASILKLAASILGKSGVSQRLCGFLQVDIEKNRELLGWVPVCSVEEGLASTAQDFLKGQKV
;
A
#
# COMPACT_ATOMS: atom_id res chain seq x y z
N MET A 1 -13.22 -7.23 18.86
CA MET A 1 -12.99 -5.81 18.48
C MET A 1 -13.92 -5.48 17.32
N LYS A 2 -14.66 -4.38 17.43
CA LYS A 2 -15.55 -3.89 16.37
C LYS A 2 -14.79 -2.97 15.42
N ILE A 3 -14.64 -3.40 14.18
CA ILE A 3 -13.79 -2.74 13.18
C ILE A 3 -14.64 -2.24 12.03
N PHE A 4 -14.47 -0.96 11.69
CA PHE A 4 -15.02 -0.37 10.49
C PHE A 4 -13.91 -0.22 9.43
N LEU A 5 -14.07 -0.90 8.30
CA LEU A 5 -13.10 -0.90 7.20
C LEU A 5 -13.66 -0.16 6.00
N THR A 6 -12.91 0.77 5.45
CA THR A 6 -13.26 1.42 4.18
C THR A 6 -12.36 0.98 3.04
N GLY A 7 -13.00 0.58 1.93
CA GLY A 7 -12.33 0.19 0.70
C GLY A 7 -12.03 -1.30 0.60
N LEU A 8 -12.59 -1.96 -0.42
CA LEU A 8 -12.36 -3.36 -0.79
C LEU A 8 -11.45 -3.50 -2.02
N GLY A 9 -10.45 -2.62 -2.10
CA GLY A 9 -9.39 -2.73 -3.11
C GLY A 9 -8.43 -3.89 -2.82
N PHE A 10 -7.23 -3.82 -3.40
CA PHE A 10 -6.21 -4.85 -3.26
C PHE A 10 -5.85 -5.13 -1.79
N VAL A 11 -5.61 -4.08 -0.99
CA VAL A 11 -5.27 -4.21 0.43
C VAL A 11 -6.50 -4.59 1.26
N GLY A 12 -7.61 -3.86 1.12
CA GLY A 12 -8.78 -4.06 1.97
C GLY A 12 -9.42 -5.44 1.85
N SER A 13 -9.44 -6.03 0.64
CA SER A 13 -9.95 -7.40 0.45
C SER A 13 -9.14 -8.44 1.22
N GLN A 14 -7.81 -8.30 1.25
CA GLN A 14 -6.94 -9.21 1.99
C GLN A 14 -7.01 -8.96 3.49
N LEU A 15 -7.19 -7.70 3.88
CA LEU A 15 -7.36 -7.31 5.28
C LEU A 15 -8.63 -7.92 5.89
N VAL A 16 -9.75 -7.94 5.18
CA VAL A 16 -10.97 -8.65 5.61
C VAL A 16 -10.66 -10.12 5.92
N THR A 17 -10.00 -10.81 5.00
CA THR A 17 -9.64 -12.22 5.18
C THR A 17 -8.68 -12.42 6.36
N HIS A 18 -7.75 -11.48 6.58
CA HIS A 18 -6.81 -11.55 7.70
C HIS A 18 -7.50 -11.30 9.05
N LEU A 19 -8.32 -10.25 9.15
CA LEU A 19 -8.98 -9.86 10.40
C LEU A 19 -10.00 -10.91 10.87
N LEU A 20 -10.65 -11.61 9.97
CA LEU A 20 -11.59 -12.70 10.29
C LEU A 20 -10.92 -13.99 10.78
N LYS A 21 -9.58 -14.09 10.77
CA LYS A 21 -8.89 -15.21 11.45
C LYS A 21 -9.06 -15.13 12.97
N SER A 22 -9.33 -13.97 13.50
CA SER A 22 -9.66 -13.74 14.91
C SER A 22 -11.18 -13.70 15.07
N PRO A 23 -11.80 -14.74 15.64
CA PRO A 23 -13.26 -14.87 15.70
C PRO A 23 -13.94 -13.80 16.56
N GLU A 24 -13.18 -13.13 17.42
CA GLU A 24 -13.64 -12.01 18.23
C GLU A 24 -13.78 -10.68 17.45
N ASN A 25 -13.37 -10.64 16.19
CA ASN A 25 -13.50 -9.46 15.37
C ASN A 25 -14.85 -9.40 14.66
N GLU A 26 -15.55 -8.31 14.85
CA GLU A 26 -16.75 -7.94 14.11
C GLU A 26 -16.40 -6.91 13.04
N LEU A 27 -16.69 -7.22 11.77
CA LEU A 27 -16.29 -6.36 10.66
C LEU A 27 -17.50 -5.71 10.00
N ARG A 28 -17.45 -4.39 9.94
CA ARG A 28 -18.30 -3.55 9.11
C ARG A 28 -17.46 -2.98 7.98
N VAL A 29 -17.90 -3.14 6.74
CA VAL A 29 -17.12 -2.78 5.56
C VAL A 29 -17.90 -1.87 4.63
N VAL A 30 -17.31 -0.76 4.24
CA VAL A 30 -17.89 0.18 3.26
C VAL A 30 -17.01 0.27 2.03
N SER A 31 -17.60 0.12 0.85
CA SER A 31 -16.87 0.23 -0.42
C SER A 31 -17.77 0.66 -1.57
N ARG A 32 -17.18 1.27 -2.61
CA ARG A 32 -17.86 1.60 -3.86
C ARG A 32 -18.22 0.37 -4.68
N THR A 33 -17.35 -0.62 -4.64
CA THR A 33 -17.52 -1.84 -5.45
C THR A 33 -18.03 -2.95 -4.55
N PRO A 34 -19.19 -3.56 -4.89
CA PRO A 34 -19.66 -4.72 -4.16
C PRO A 34 -18.66 -5.86 -4.32
N SER A 35 -18.36 -6.53 -3.24
CA SER A 35 -17.59 -7.77 -3.31
C SER A 35 -18.53 -8.93 -3.59
N LYS A 36 -18.27 -9.67 -4.66
CA LYS A 36 -19.05 -10.85 -5.02
C LYS A 36 -18.96 -12.01 -4.01
N ALA A 37 -18.03 -11.93 -3.06
CA ALA A 37 -17.77 -12.98 -2.08
C ALA A 37 -17.11 -12.41 -0.82
N LEU A 38 -17.87 -11.68 0.00
CA LEU A 38 -17.44 -11.43 1.37
C LEU A 38 -17.75 -12.69 2.22
N PRO A 39 -16.84 -13.05 3.14
CA PRO A 39 -17.09 -14.12 4.08
C PRO A 39 -18.35 -13.86 4.90
N ALA A 40 -19.02 -14.94 5.35
CA ALA A 40 -20.14 -14.83 6.26
C ALA A 40 -19.73 -14.06 7.54
N GLY A 41 -20.65 -13.24 8.08
CA GLY A 41 -20.40 -12.44 9.28
C GLY A 41 -19.81 -11.04 9.02
N VAL A 42 -19.53 -10.67 7.77
CA VAL A 42 -19.15 -9.30 7.42
C VAL A 42 -20.38 -8.47 7.08
N HIS A 43 -20.59 -7.39 7.81
CA HIS A 43 -21.61 -6.41 7.46
C HIS A 43 -21.10 -5.49 6.37
N PHE A 44 -21.72 -5.49 5.19
CA PHE A 44 -21.28 -4.73 4.01
C PHE A 44 -22.30 -3.67 3.61
N GLU A 45 -21.83 -2.44 3.43
CA GLU A 45 -22.59 -1.32 2.88
C GLU A 45 -21.92 -0.78 1.61
N GLN A 46 -22.70 -0.62 0.56
CA GLN A 46 -22.23 0.00 -0.65
C GLN A 46 -22.47 1.51 -0.64
N VAL A 47 -21.43 2.28 -0.99
CA VAL A 47 -21.54 3.74 -1.16
C VAL A 47 -21.04 4.12 -2.55
N ASP A 48 -21.60 5.18 -3.12
CA ASP A 48 -21.15 5.67 -4.45
C ASP A 48 -19.74 6.24 -4.39
N SER A 49 -19.45 7.02 -3.38
CA SER A 49 -18.15 7.65 -3.14
C SER A 49 -18.06 8.14 -1.69
N LEU A 50 -16.85 8.18 -1.13
CA LEU A 50 -16.64 8.55 0.28
C LEU A 50 -17.02 10.01 0.55
N GLU A 51 -16.73 10.91 -0.38
CA GLU A 51 -17.04 12.34 -0.26
C GLU A 51 -18.55 12.64 -0.37
N LYS A 52 -19.36 11.66 -0.79
CA LYS A 52 -20.82 11.79 -0.92
C LYS A 52 -21.60 11.15 0.23
N VAL A 53 -20.93 10.51 1.16
CA VAL A 53 -21.58 9.92 2.33
C VAL A 53 -22.06 11.05 3.23
N THR A 54 -23.35 11.06 3.51
CA THR A 54 -24.01 12.10 4.33
C THR A 54 -24.24 11.65 5.77
N ASP A 55 -24.28 10.35 6.03
CA ASP A 55 -24.53 9.79 7.36
C ASP A 55 -23.46 8.76 7.76
N TRP A 56 -22.25 9.27 8.00
CA TRP A 56 -21.16 8.47 8.54
C TRP A 56 -21.47 7.85 9.91
N PRO A 57 -22.12 8.56 10.87
CA PRO A 57 -22.48 7.99 12.17
C PRO A 57 -23.27 6.70 12.06
N ALA A 58 -24.29 6.62 11.21
CA ALA A 58 -25.07 5.41 11.02
C ALA A 58 -24.25 4.25 10.44
N LEU A 59 -23.34 4.55 9.49
CA LEU A 59 -22.45 3.54 8.88
C LEU A 59 -21.40 3.03 9.86
N ILE A 60 -20.76 3.92 10.63
CA ILE A 60 -19.73 3.58 11.63
C ILE A 60 -20.35 2.76 12.76
N GLY A 61 -21.53 3.17 13.24
CA GLY A 61 -22.22 2.50 14.36
C GLY A 61 -21.39 2.52 15.63
N ASP A 62 -21.18 1.35 16.22
CA ASP A 62 -20.46 1.14 17.47
C ASP A 62 -19.00 0.65 17.26
N ALA A 63 -18.39 0.94 16.12
CA ALA A 63 -17.04 0.57 15.84
C ALA A 63 -16.03 1.19 16.83
N GLU A 64 -15.10 0.40 17.28
CA GLU A 64 -14.01 0.83 18.18
C GLU A 64 -12.80 1.35 17.39
N VAL A 65 -12.57 0.78 16.21
CA VAL A 65 -11.41 1.06 15.36
C VAL A 65 -11.86 1.24 13.91
N ILE A 66 -11.36 2.28 13.26
CA ILE A 66 -11.47 2.45 11.82
C ILE A 66 -10.16 2.06 11.16
N ILE A 67 -10.23 1.27 10.07
CA ILE A 67 -9.11 1.01 9.19
C ILE A 67 -9.46 1.58 7.82
N HIS A 68 -8.76 2.64 7.42
CA HIS A 68 -9.04 3.37 6.20
C HIS A 68 -8.06 3.00 5.09
N THR A 69 -8.49 2.14 4.16
CA THR A 69 -7.70 1.71 3.00
C THR A 69 -8.18 2.31 1.67
N ALA A 70 -9.33 2.98 1.68
CA ALA A 70 -9.88 3.58 0.49
C ALA A 70 -9.06 4.82 0.08
N ALA A 71 -8.73 4.90 -1.20
CA ALA A 71 -8.07 6.04 -1.79
C ALA A 71 -8.30 6.09 -3.30
N ARG A 72 -8.27 7.29 -3.89
CA ARG A 72 -7.95 7.45 -5.29
C ARG A 72 -6.44 7.20 -5.44
N VAL A 73 -6.08 6.12 -6.12
CA VAL A 73 -4.69 5.75 -6.40
C VAL A 73 -4.28 6.24 -7.79
N HIS A 74 -2.99 6.10 -8.13
CA HIS A 74 -2.41 6.56 -9.38
C HIS A 74 -3.24 6.13 -10.61
N VAL A 75 -3.77 7.11 -11.33
CA VAL A 75 -4.48 6.94 -12.63
C VAL A 75 -3.47 7.22 -13.74
N MET A 76 -3.16 6.21 -14.56
CA MET A 76 -2.10 6.26 -15.58
C MET A 76 -2.37 7.28 -16.71
N SER A 77 -3.64 7.64 -16.93
CA SER A 77 -4.08 8.67 -17.89
C SER A 77 -5.18 9.49 -17.23
N ASP A 78 -4.78 10.45 -16.40
CA ASP A 78 -5.73 11.40 -15.82
C ASP A 78 -5.96 12.51 -16.84
N SER A 79 -7.16 12.57 -17.42
CA SER A 79 -7.57 13.62 -18.36
C SER A 79 -8.09 14.88 -17.65
N CYS A 80 -7.99 14.93 -16.31
CA CYS A 80 -8.47 16.04 -15.52
C CYS A 80 -7.56 17.25 -15.64
N THR A 81 -8.16 18.45 -15.67
CA THR A 81 -7.44 19.72 -15.74
C THR A 81 -6.63 20.02 -14.47
N ASP A 82 -7.07 19.54 -13.31
CA ASP A 82 -6.36 19.61 -12.04
C ASP A 82 -6.33 18.25 -11.33
N PRO A 83 -5.31 17.43 -11.59
CA PRO A 83 -5.18 16.12 -10.94
C PRO A 83 -5.08 16.20 -9.42
N LEU A 84 -4.42 17.22 -8.85
CA LEU A 84 -4.25 17.33 -7.40
C LEU A 84 -5.60 17.53 -6.71
N GLU A 85 -6.46 18.39 -7.25
CA GLU A 85 -7.78 18.63 -6.67
C GLU A 85 -8.65 17.37 -6.70
N GLU A 86 -8.57 16.57 -7.76
CA GLU A 86 -9.26 15.28 -7.83
C GLU A 86 -8.76 14.27 -6.78
N TYR A 87 -7.48 14.28 -6.46
CA TYR A 87 -6.95 13.50 -5.34
C TYR A 87 -7.41 14.03 -3.99
N ARG A 88 -7.44 15.36 -3.80
CA ARG A 88 -7.89 16.01 -2.55
C ARG A 88 -9.34 15.66 -2.21
N LYS A 89 -10.25 15.67 -3.17
CA LYS A 89 -11.67 15.35 -2.95
C LYS A 89 -11.83 14.02 -2.20
N ILE A 90 -11.13 12.98 -2.63
CA ILE A 90 -11.27 11.63 -2.06
C ILE A 90 -10.29 11.42 -0.91
N ASN A 91 -9.00 11.71 -1.14
CA ASN A 91 -7.94 11.33 -0.21
C ASN A 91 -7.84 12.26 0.99
N VAL A 92 -8.27 13.52 0.87
CA VAL A 92 -8.25 14.48 1.97
C VAL A 92 -9.66 14.71 2.52
N HIS A 93 -10.57 15.28 1.72
CA HIS A 93 -11.88 15.66 2.20
C HIS A 93 -12.73 14.46 2.60
N GLY A 94 -12.75 13.39 1.79
CA GLY A 94 -13.46 12.16 2.13
C GLY A 94 -12.88 11.46 3.36
N THR A 95 -11.53 11.47 3.52
CA THR A 95 -10.87 10.91 4.70
C THR A 95 -11.19 11.72 5.95
N LEU A 96 -11.14 13.06 5.86
CA LEU A 96 -11.38 13.94 7.00
C LEU A 96 -12.85 13.88 7.46
N ALA A 97 -13.80 13.88 6.52
CA ALA A 97 -15.22 13.76 6.86
C ALA A 97 -15.52 12.44 7.62
N LEU A 98 -14.91 11.32 7.18
CA LEU A 98 -15.00 10.06 7.91
C LEU A 98 -14.37 10.16 9.30
N ALA A 99 -13.19 10.77 9.42
CA ALA A 99 -12.45 10.82 10.68
C ALA A 99 -13.13 11.75 11.71
N GLU A 100 -13.70 12.88 11.27
CA GLU A 100 -14.48 13.79 12.10
C GLU A 100 -15.74 13.10 12.66
N ALA A 101 -16.47 12.40 11.80
CA ALA A 101 -17.62 11.63 12.22
C ALA A 101 -17.23 10.48 13.18
N ALA A 102 -16.11 9.81 12.92
CA ALA A 102 -15.58 8.77 13.80
C ALA A 102 -15.26 9.30 15.21
N ALA A 103 -14.58 10.45 15.28
CA ALA A 103 -14.30 11.10 16.55
C ALA A 103 -15.58 11.51 17.28
N ALA A 104 -16.58 12.03 16.57
CA ALA A 104 -17.86 12.45 17.13
C ALA A 104 -18.67 11.29 17.74
N VAL A 105 -18.59 10.07 17.18
CA VAL A 105 -19.26 8.88 17.73
C VAL A 105 -18.40 8.09 18.72
N GLY A 106 -17.20 8.58 19.05
CA GLY A 106 -16.34 8.00 20.09
C GLY A 106 -15.47 6.82 19.63
N VAL A 107 -15.15 6.71 18.35
CA VAL A 107 -14.15 5.77 17.85
C VAL A 107 -12.81 6.04 18.54
N LYS A 108 -12.17 4.97 19.05
CA LYS A 108 -10.93 5.09 19.81
C LYS A 108 -9.71 5.30 18.92
N ARG A 109 -9.66 4.61 17.77
CA ARG A 109 -8.48 4.60 16.91
C ARG A 109 -8.83 4.63 15.43
N PHE A 110 -8.06 5.43 14.68
CA PHE A 110 -8.13 5.55 13.23
C PHE A 110 -6.79 5.13 12.61
N VAL A 111 -6.76 3.97 11.92
CA VAL A 111 -5.58 3.47 11.21
C VAL A 111 -5.67 3.90 9.74
N PHE A 112 -4.77 4.77 9.32
CA PHE A 112 -4.73 5.32 7.97
C PHE A 112 -3.65 4.66 7.12
N VAL A 113 -4.06 4.02 6.02
CA VAL A 113 -3.11 3.49 5.04
C VAL A 113 -2.72 4.60 4.07
N SER A 114 -1.52 5.12 4.29
CA SER A 114 -0.87 6.16 3.49
C SER A 114 0.02 5.56 2.40
N SER A 115 1.18 6.13 2.13
CA SER A 115 2.13 5.67 1.11
C SER A 115 3.54 6.17 1.40
N ILE A 116 4.56 5.40 1.01
CA ILE A 116 5.97 5.84 1.02
C ILE A 116 6.19 7.09 0.15
N LYS A 117 5.30 7.38 -0.81
CA LYS A 117 5.38 8.58 -1.64
C LYS A 117 5.28 9.89 -0.85
N VAL A 118 4.82 9.83 0.39
CA VAL A 118 4.87 10.95 1.34
C VAL A 118 6.32 11.28 1.70
N ASN A 119 7.18 10.29 1.88
CA ASN A 119 8.61 10.51 2.15
C ASN A 119 9.35 10.96 0.88
N GLY A 120 9.00 10.40 -0.29
CA GLY A 120 9.60 10.72 -1.58
C GLY A 120 9.54 9.57 -2.57
N GLU A 121 10.22 9.70 -3.71
CA GLU A 121 10.18 8.72 -4.79
C GLU A 121 11.46 7.88 -4.92
N GLU A 122 12.56 8.33 -4.33
CA GLU A 122 13.84 7.64 -4.37
C GLU A 122 14.71 8.00 -3.16
N THR A 123 15.60 7.10 -2.79
CA THR A 123 16.59 7.29 -1.75
C THR A 123 17.99 7.34 -2.33
N LEU A 124 18.95 7.88 -1.57
CA LEU A 124 20.36 7.68 -1.87
C LEU A 124 20.78 6.23 -1.55
N PRO A 125 21.79 5.66 -2.24
CA PRO A 125 22.29 4.35 -1.91
C PRO A 125 22.71 4.23 -0.44
N GLY A 126 22.15 3.25 0.28
CA GLY A 126 22.48 3.00 1.68
C GLY A 126 21.89 4.01 2.70
N VAL A 127 21.04 4.94 2.25
CA VAL A 127 20.36 5.89 3.12
C VAL A 127 18.83 5.64 3.02
N PRO A 128 18.28 4.69 3.78
CA PRO A 128 16.86 4.39 3.77
C PRO A 128 16.04 5.52 4.38
N TYR A 129 14.81 5.71 3.90
CA TYR A 129 13.84 6.56 4.58
C TYR A 129 13.50 6.00 5.95
N LYS A 130 13.34 6.90 6.93
CA LYS A 130 12.79 6.64 8.26
C LYS A 130 11.39 7.21 8.39
N ALA A 131 10.61 6.65 9.33
CA ALA A 131 9.22 7.09 9.54
C ALA A 131 9.10 8.56 9.93
N ASP A 132 10.10 9.06 10.66
CA ASP A 132 10.15 10.42 11.22
C ASP A 132 10.91 11.42 10.32
N ASP A 133 11.37 11.00 9.13
CA ASP A 133 11.98 11.90 8.17
C ASP A 133 10.96 12.95 7.68
N ALA A 134 11.47 14.15 7.40
CA ALA A 134 10.67 15.23 6.83
C ALA A 134 10.02 14.79 5.51
N PRO A 135 8.68 14.89 5.37
CA PRO A 135 8.00 14.51 4.15
C PRO A 135 8.40 15.37 2.95
N ALA A 136 8.59 14.73 1.78
CA ALA A 136 8.98 15.38 0.53
C ALA A 136 8.25 14.78 -0.69
N PRO A 137 6.89 14.76 -0.72
CA PRO A 137 6.14 14.18 -1.83
C PRO A 137 6.36 14.98 -3.12
N ARG A 138 6.42 14.28 -4.26
CA ARG A 138 6.70 14.89 -5.57
C ARG A 138 5.55 14.78 -6.57
N ASP A 139 4.56 13.93 -6.30
CA ASP A 139 3.40 13.78 -7.18
C ASP A 139 2.08 14.14 -6.47
N PRO A 140 1.02 14.45 -7.23
CA PRO A 140 -0.29 14.83 -6.66
C PRO A 140 -0.85 13.81 -5.67
N TYR A 141 -0.61 12.51 -5.90
CA TYR A 141 -1.03 11.46 -4.99
C TYR A 141 -0.29 11.53 -3.65
N GLY A 142 1.04 11.61 -3.67
CA GLY A 142 1.86 11.74 -2.45
C GLY A 142 1.51 13.02 -1.68
N ILE A 143 1.29 14.14 -2.37
CA ILE A 143 0.85 15.41 -1.76
C ILE A 143 -0.49 15.23 -1.06
N SER A 144 -1.50 14.65 -1.72
CA SER A 144 -2.82 14.43 -1.11
C SER A 144 -2.77 13.50 0.10
N LYS A 145 -1.89 12.47 0.08
CA LYS A 145 -1.71 11.59 1.24
C LYS A 145 -1.07 12.33 2.42
N LEU A 146 -0.06 13.19 2.17
CA LEU A 146 0.53 14.03 3.21
C LEU A 146 -0.47 15.01 3.81
N GLU A 147 -1.28 15.66 2.98
CA GLU A 147 -2.33 16.57 3.44
C GLU A 147 -3.34 15.85 4.35
N ALA A 148 -3.75 14.65 3.98
CA ALA A 148 -4.62 13.80 4.81
C ALA A 148 -3.95 13.39 6.14
N GLU A 149 -2.67 13.01 6.12
CA GLU A 149 -1.93 12.68 7.35
C GLU A 149 -1.91 13.87 8.32
N ARG A 150 -1.61 15.07 7.82
CA ARG A 150 -1.57 16.29 8.64
C ARG A 150 -2.94 16.64 9.22
N ALA A 151 -4.00 16.53 8.41
CA ALA A 151 -5.37 16.78 8.86
C ALA A 151 -5.79 15.78 9.96
N LEU A 152 -5.47 14.49 9.78
CA LEU A 152 -5.74 13.46 10.79
C LEU A 152 -4.95 13.68 12.08
N GLN A 153 -3.68 14.08 12.00
CA GLN A 153 -2.87 14.40 13.17
C GLN A 153 -3.43 15.61 13.94
N ALA A 154 -3.85 16.65 13.23
CA ALA A 154 -4.50 17.81 13.85
C ALA A 154 -5.83 17.42 14.53
N LEU A 155 -6.64 16.59 13.87
CA LEU A 155 -7.88 16.07 14.44
C LEU A 155 -7.63 15.25 15.72
N SER A 156 -6.60 14.39 15.70
CA SER A 156 -6.19 13.60 16.88
C SER A 156 -5.90 14.49 18.09
N VAL A 157 -5.14 15.56 17.90
CA VAL A 157 -4.84 16.52 18.98
C VAL A 157 -6.11 17.17 19.54
N ASN A 158 -7.06 17.51 18.68
CA ASN A 158 -8.27 18.21 19.07
C ASN A 158 -9.33 17.32 19.71
N THR A 159 -9.36 16.03 19.37
CA THR A 159 -10.45 15.12 19.78
C THR A 159 -10.01 14.03 20.74
N GLY A 160 -8.70 13.76 20.83
CA GLY A 160 -8.15 12.64 21.58
C GLY A 160 -8.28 11.28 20.87
N MET A 161 -8.88 11.19 19.67
CA MET A 161 -8.90 9.98 18.88
C MET A 161 -7.47 9.61 18.44
N GLU A 162 -7.04 8.40 18.73
CA GLU A 162 -5.71 7.93 18.32
C GLU A 162 -5.63 7.77 16.79
N VAL A 163 -4.57 8.31 16.19
CA VAL A 163 -4.31 8.16 14.75
C VAL A 163 -3.03 7.37 14.52
N VAL A 164 -3.11 6.29 13.74
CA VAL A 164 -1.96 5.50 13.33
C VAL A 164 -1.79 5.61 11.81
N ILE A 165 -0.61 6.03 11.36
CA ILE A 165 -0.31 6.21 9.95
C ILE A 165 0.63 5.09 9.51
N VAL A 166 0.22 4.33 8.48
CA VAL A 166 1.04 3.28 7.87
C VAL A 166 1.40 3.70 6.45
N ARG A 167 2.69 3.84 6.15
CA ARG A 167 3.22 4.19 4.82
C ARG A 167 3.85 2.95 4.17
N PRO A 168 3.09 2.17 3.39
CA PRO A 168 3.65 1.02 2.68
C PRO A 168 4.52 1.47 1.50
N VAL A 169 5.57 0.67 1.22
CA VAL A 169 6.28 0.66 -0.04
C VAL A 169 5.45 -0.05 -1.12
N LEU A 170 6.04 -0.40 -2.27
CA LEU A 170 5.32 -1.13 -3.32
C LEU A 170 4.81 -2.47 -2.79
N VAL A 171 3.48 -2.60 -2.76
CA VAL A 171 2.79 -3.81 -2.28
C VAL A 171 2.67 -4.83 -3.40
N TYR A 172 2.98 -6.10 -3.10
CA TYR A 172 2.79 -7.21 -4.01
C TYR A 172 2.08 -8.38 -3.32
N GLY A 173 1.50 -9.28 -4.12
CA GLY A 173 0.75 -10.44 -3.62
C GLY A 173 -0.27 -10.95 -4.62
N PRO A 174 -1.08 -11.97 -4.29
CA PRO A 174 -2.19 -12.44 -5.11
C PRO A 174 -3.11 -11.29 -5.55
N ARG A 175 -3.54 -11.29 -6.83
CA ARG A 175 -4.34 -10.25 -7.48
C ARG A 175 -3.61 -8.92 -7.72
N VAL A 176 -2.29 -8.87 -7.58
CA VAL A 176 -1.51 -7.67 -7.94
C VAL A 176 -1.73 -7.32 -9.41
N ARG A 177 -1.79 -6.02 -9.70
CA ARG A 177 -2.05 -5.48 -11.05
C ARG A 177 -0.87 -4.61 -11.52
N ALA A 178 -1.07 -3.95 -12.65
CA ALA A 178 -0.17 -2.96 -13.23
C ALA A 178 1.26 -3.48 -13.42
N ASN A 179 2.26 -2.71 -13.01
CA ASN A 179 3.67 -3.00 -13.32
C ASN A 179 4.16 -4.36 -12.83
N PHE A 180 3.74 -4.80 -11.65
CA PHE A 180 4.15 -6.09 -11.09
C PHE A 180 3.59 -7.25 -11.91
N TYR A 181 2.30 -7.18 -12.25
CA TYR A 181 1.66 -8.15 -13.14
C TYR A 181 2.33 -8.17 -14.53
N ASN A 182 2.64 -7.00 -15.10
CA ASN A 182 3.30 -6.90 -16.40
C ASN A 182 4.69 -7.55 -16.38
N MET A 183 5.47 -7.35 -15.32
CA MET A 183 6.77 -8.01 -15.16
C MET A 183 6.62 -9.54 -15.16
N MET A 184 5.67 -10.07 -14.39
CA MET A 184 5.40 -11.51 -14.36
C MET A 184 4.98 -12.04 -15.74
N ASN A 185 4.13 -11.31 -16.45
CA ASN A 185 3.67 -11.68 -17.79
C ASN A 185 4.81 -11.70 -18.83
N TRP A 186 5.72 -10.73 -18.78
CA TRP A 186 6.91 -10.72 -19.65
C TRP A 186 7.84 -11.91 -19.37
N LEU A 187 8.08 -12.22 -18.10
CA LEU A 187 8.87 -13.38 -17.71
C LEU A 187 8.23 -14.69 -18.15
N PHE A 188 6.93 -14.85 -17.92
CA PHE A 188 6.16 -16.01 -18.30
C PHE A 188 6.18 -16.27 -19.81
N LYS A 189 6.13 -15.19 -20.62
CA LYS A 189 6.24 -15.22 -22.09
C LYS A 189 7.67 -15.39 -22.59
N GLY A 190 8.66 -15.47 -21.72
CA GLY A 190 10.08 -15.63 -22.08
C GLY A 190 10.67 -14.41 -22.80
N VAL A 191 10.09 -13.21 -22.63
CA VAL A 191 10.58 -11.97 -23.25
C VAL A 191 11.97 -11.63 -22.71
N PRO A 192 12.99 -11.43 -23.58
CA PRO A 192 14.29 -10.96 -23.14
C PRO A 192 14.19 -9.53 -22.57
N LEU A 193 14.67 -9.34 -21.33
CA LEU A 193 14.62 -8.03 -20.67
C LEU A 193 16.04 -7.47 -20.47
N PRO A 194 16.30 -6.19 -20.83
CA PRO A 194 17.62 -5.57 -20.66
C PRO A 194 17.85 -5.12 -19.21
N LEU A 195 17.55 -5.99 -18.23
CA LEU A 195 17.56 -5.70 -16.79
C LEU A 195 18.49 -6.63 -16.00
N GLY A 196 19.47 -7.25 -16.68
CA GLY A 196 20.36 -8.24 -16.07
C GLY A 196 21.52 -7.66 -15.24
N ALA A 197 21.75 -6.36 -15.28
CA ALA A 197 22.85 -5.69 -14.58
C ALA A 197 22.39 -4.48 -13.73
N ILE A 198 21.17 -4.54 -13.17
CA ILE A 198 20.63 -3.49 -12.32
C ILE A 198 20.89 -3.84 -10.85
N ASN A 199 21.75 -3.08 -10.19
CA ASN A 199 22.21 -3.31 -8.80
C ASN A 199 21.65 -2.26 -7.83
N ASN A 200 20.45 -1.73 -8.09
CA ASN A 200 19.75 -0.87 -7.17
C ASN A 200 19.25 -1.66 -5.94
N LYS A 201 18.72 -0.97 -4.95
CA LYS A 201 18.04 -1.59 -3.80
C LYS A 201 16.67 -0.96 -3.62
N ARG A 202 15.65 -1.82 -3.56
CA ARG A 202 14.27 -1.40 -3.38
C ARG A 202 13.60 -2.26 -2.33
N SER A 203 13.00 -1.59 -1.36
CA SER A 203 12.10 -2.23 -0.40
C SER A 203 10.76 -2.52 -1.08
N LEU A 204 10.23 -3.70 -0.79
CA LEU A 204 8.91 -4.18 -1.20
C LEU A 204 8.17 -4.65 0.03
N VAL A 205 6.86 -4.77 -0.04
CA VAL A 205 6.06 -5.37 1.03
C VAL A 205 5.06 -6.37 0.46
N SER A 206 5.07 -7.59 0.98
CA SER A 206 4.04 -8.57 0.66
C SER A 206 2.71 -8.13 1.27
N ILE A 207 1.62 -8.44 0.59
CA ILE A 207 0.29 -8.14 1.10
C ILE A 207 0.05 -8.80 2.47
N TYR A 208 0.67 -9.94 2.72
CA TYR A 208 0.55 -10.68 4.00
C TYR A 208 1.21 -9.90 5.14
N ASN A 209 2.42 -9.38 4.94
CA ASN A 209 3.11 -8.54 5.92
C ASN A 209 2.35 -7.24 6.17
N LEU A 210 1.81 -6.62 5.10
CA LEU A 210 1.06 -5.37 5.23
C LEU A 210 -0.23 -5.55 6.05
N VAL A 211 -1.04 -6.58 5.75
CA VAL A 211 -2.31 -6.77 6.48
C VAL A 211 -2.10 -7.23 7.91
N ASP A 212 -1.07 -8.01 8.17
CA ASP A 212 -0.67 -8.41 9.51
C ASP A 212 -0.24 -7.18 10.33
N PHE A 213 0.64 -6.35 9.78
CA PHE A 213 1.09 -5.12 10.42
C PHE A 213 -0.06 -4.13 10.71
N ILE A 214 -1.01 -3.97 9.78
CA ILE A 214 -2.21 -3.15 9.99
C ILE A 214 -3.03 -3.71 11.15
N GLY A 215 -3.18 -5.03 11.24
CA GLY A 215 -3.84 -5.71 12.35
C GLY A 215 -3.17 -5.44 13.71
N VAL A 216 -1.84 -5.43 13.75
CA VAL A 216 -1.06 -5.04 14.94
C VAL A 216 -1.28 -3.56 15.26
N CYS A 217 -1.19 -2.66 14.29
CA CYS A 217 -1.44 -1.22 14.47
C CYS A 217 -2.85 -0.92 15.01
N ALA A 218 -3.84 -1.74 14.66
CA ALA A 218 -5.19 -1.59 15.15
C ALA A 218 -5.37 -1.90 16.64
N LYS A 219 -4.48 -2.75 17.22
CA LYS A 219 -4.61 -3.27 18.59
C LYS A 219 -3.52 -2.79 19.55
N HIS A 220 -2.28 -2.63 19.06
CA HIS A 220 -1.13 -2.39 19.92
C HIS A 220 -1.18 -0.99 20.54
N PRO A 221 -1.02 -0.83 21.87
CA PRO A 221 -1.11 0.47 22.54
C PRO A 221 -0.03 1.45 22.05
N ASP A 222 1.20 0.99 21.87
CA ASP A 222 2.33 1.85 21.46
C ASP A 222 2.27 2.27 19.97
N ALA A 223 1.27 1.79 19.22
CA ALA A 223 0.99 2.30 17.88
C ALA A 223 0.29 3.66 17.87
N ALA A 224 -0.35 4.05 18.98
CA ALA A 224 -1.15 5.27 19.10
C ALA A 224 -0.34 6.52 18.69
N ASN A 225 -0.89 7.32 17.78
CA ASN A 225 -0.32 8.58 17.31
C ASN A 225 1.09 8.47 16.71
N LYS A 226 1.36 7.32 16.07
CA LYS A 226 2.66 7.06 15.42
C LYS A 226 2.50 6.89 13.92
N THR A 227 3.59 7.20 13.22
CA THR A 227 3.78 6.90 11.79
C THR A 227 4.77 5.76 11.65
N PHE A 228 4.47 4.80 10.78
CA PHE A 228 5.31 3.65 10.50
C PHE A 228 5.54 3.49 9.00
N LEU A 229 6.76 3.13 8.60
CA LEU A 229 7.07 2.60 7.29
C LEU A 229 6.97 1.08 7.35
N ILE A 230 6.60 0.43 6.26
CA ILE A 230 6.45 -1.03 6.21
C ILE A 230 7.07 -1.61 4.95
N SER A 231 7.89 -2.65 5.13
CA SER A 231 8.49 -3.49 4.08
C SER A 231 8.67 -4.92 4.57
N ASP A 232 9.12 -5.81 3.68
CA ASP A 232 9.48 -7.20 4.02
C ASP A 232 10.83 -7.31 4.77
N GLY A 233 11.51 -6.19 5.04
CA GLY A 233 12.81 -6.18 5.70
C GLY A 233 13.97 -6.66 4.81
N GLN A 234 13.70 -7.01 3.56
CA GLN A 234 14.70 -7.44 2.57
C GLN A 234 14.60 -6.60 1.30
N ASP A 235 15.65 -5.83 1.03
CA ASP A 235 15.74 -5.04 -0.19
C ASP A 235 16.26 -5.87 -1.36
N LEU A 236 15.63 -5.70 -2.52
CA LEU A 236 16.02 -6.38 -3.75
C LEU A 236 16.45 -5.40 -4.84
N SER A 237 17.42 -5.78 -5.63
CA SER A 237 17.62 -5.14 -6.92
C SER A 237 16.54 -5.58 -7.92
N THR A 238 16.30 -4.77 -8.94
CA THR A 238 15.39 -5.14 -10.03
C THR A 238 15.79 -6.47 -10.67
N THR A 239 17.10 -6.71 -10.84
CA THR A 239 17.63 -7.97 -11.37
C THR A 239 17.32 -9.14 -10.44
N GLU A 240 17.54 -8.99 -9.12
CA GLU A 240 17.23 -10.02 -8.13
C GLU A 240 15.73 -10.33 -8.07
N LEU A 241 14.90 -9.29 -8.06
CA LEU A 241 13.43 -9.42 -8.08
C LEU A 241 12.97 -10.25 -9.29
N LEU A 242 13.42 -9.90 -10.50
CA LEU A 242 13.05 -10.62 -11.72
C LEU A 242 13.52 -12.09 -11.71
N ARG A 243 14.72 -12.37 -11.19
CA ARG A 243 15.19 -13.76 -11.01
C ARG A 243 14.34 -14.52 -10.02
N LYS A 244 13.99 -13.91 -8.87
CA LYS A 244 13.12 -14.54 -7.86
C LYS A 244 11.71 -14.76 -8.41
N MET A 245 11.14 -13.80 -9.14
CA MET A 245 9.86 -13.95 -9.85
C MET A 245 9.89 -15.12 -10.85
N GLY A 246 10.95 -15.22 -11.65
CA GLY A 246 11.11 -16.33 -12.61
C GLY A 246 11.15 -17.69 -11.94
N ARG A 247 11.87 -17.81 -10.83
CA ARG A 247 11.89 -19.05 -10.00
C ARG A 247 10.49 -19.38 -9.48
N ALA A 248 9.77 -18.39 -8.96
CA ALA A 248 8.41 -18.56 -8.45
C ALA A 248 7.40 -18.97 -9.55
N LEU A 249 7.61 -18.50 -10.79
CA LEU A 249 6.81 -18.89 -11.96
C LEU A 249 7.22 -20.24 -12.56
N GLY A 250 8.37 -20.82 -12.17
CA GLY A 250 8.92 -22.03 -12.77
C GLY A 250 9.45 -21.82 -14.18
N VAL A 251 9.88 -20.60 -14.56
CA VAL A 251 10.36 -20.27 -15.91
C VAL A 251 11.82 -19.81 -15.92
N SER A 252 12.51 -20.09 -17.03
CA SER A 252 13.87 -19.58 -17.27
C SER A 252 13.81 -18.10 -17.68
N VAL A 253 14.51 -17.25 -16.93
CA VAL A 253 14.51 -15.81 -17.14
C VAL A 253 15.63 -15.38 -18.09
N ARG A 254 15.31 -14.64 -19.14
CA ARG A 254 16.26 -14.10 -20.11
C ARG A 254 16.59 -12.63 -19.78
N LEU A 255 17.57 -12.40 -18.91
CA LEU A 255 17.99 -11.05 -18.52
C LEU A 255 19.30 -10.69 -19.24
N ILE A 256 19.24 -9.72 -20.15
CA ILE A 256 20.41 -9.18 -20.86
C ILE A 256 21.09 -8.17 -19.92
N PRO A 257 22.41 -8.29 -19.69
CA PRO A 257 23.14 -7.42 -18.77
C PRO A 257 23.45 -6.06 -19.40
N VAL A 258 22.47 -5.16 -19.38
CA VAL A 258 22.65 -3.76 -19.83
C VAL A 258 22.88 -2.87 -18.60
N PRO A 259 23.95 -2.06 -18.57
CA PRO A 259 24.22 -1.12 -17.50
C PRO A 259 23.08 -0.11 -17.28
N ALA A 260 22.79 0.22 -16.00
CA ALA A 260 21.74 1.16 -15.66
C ALA A 260 21.90 2.55 -16.31
N SER A 261 23.14 3.01 -16.53
CA SER A 261 23.42 4.28 -17.21
C SER A 261 22.91 4.31 -18.64
N ILE A 262 23.09 3.23 -19.40
CA ILE A 262 22.61 3.10 -20.78
C ILE A 262 21.07 3.10 -20.79
N LEU A 263 20.42 2.39 -19.86
CA LEU A 263 18.97 2.37 -19.77
C LEU A 263 18.39 3.73 -19.39
N LYS A 264 19.04 4.46 -18.47
CA LYS A 264 18.65 5.81 -18.08
C LYS A 264 18.77 6.78 -19.27
N LEU A 265 19.87 6.70 -20.02
CA LEU A 265 20.07 7.52 -21.22
C LEU A 265 19.01 7.23 -22.30
N ALA A 266 18.80 5.97 -22.64
CA ALA A 266 17.77 5.58 -23.61
C ALA A 266 16.36 6.01 -23.18
N ALA A 267 16.02 5.85 -21.91
CA ALA A 267 14.73 6.28 -21.38
C ALA A 267 14.56 7.81 -21.39
N SER A 268 15.64 8.57 -21.17
CA SER A 268 15.62 10.04 -21.29
C SER A 268 15.34 10.49 -22.72
N ILE A 269 16.02 9.89 -23.70
CA ILE A 269 15.79 10.18 -25.13
C ILE A 269 14.36 9.86 -25.56
N LEU A 270 13.76 8.79 -25.00
CA LEU A 270 12.40 8.36 -25.30
C LEU A 270 11.32 9.08 -24.45
N GLY A 271 11.67 10.07 -23.63
CA GLY A 271 10.73 10.75 -22.73
C GLY A 271 10.14 9.84 -21.63
N LYS A 272 10.81 8.72 -21.30
CA LYS A 272 10.36 7.71 -20.33
C LYS A 272 11.20 7.66 -19.06
N SER A 273 11.75 8.79 -18.62
CA SER A 273 12.61 8.91 -17.43
C SER A 273 11.97 8.35 -16.16
N GLY A 274 10.67 8.52 -15.96
CA GLY A 274 9.96 7.94 -14.82
C GLY A 274 9.93 6.40 -14.81
N VAL A 275 10.04 5.74 -15.97
CA VAL A 275 10.16 4.28 -16.05
C VAL A 275 11.55 3.84 -15.61
N SER A 276 12.60 4.50 -16.11
CA SER A 276 13.98 4.17 -15.73
C SER A 276 14.25 4.45 -14.25
N GLN A 277 13.68 5.51 -13.68
CA GLN A 277 13.75 5.80 -12.25
C GLN A 277 13.15 4.67 -11.42
N ARG A 278 11.97 4.19 -11.80
CA ARG A 278 11.31 3.07 -11.11
C ARG A 278 12.07 1.74 -11.21
N LEU A 279 12.75 1.50 -12.32
CA LEU A 279 13.49 0.26 -12.55
C LEU A 279 14.95 0.31 -12.05
N CYS A 280 15.60 1.48 -12.10
CA CYS A 280 17.03 1.62 -11.80
C CYS A 280 17.31 2.50 -10.57
N GLY A 281 16.29 3.16 -10.01
CA GLY A 281 16.41 4.01 -8.82
C GLY A 281 16.38 3.19 -7.51
N PHE A 282 16.92 3.78 -6.46
CA PHE A 282 16.87 3.23 -5.09
C PHE A 282 15.59 3.69 -4.39
N LEU A 283 15.00 2.83 -3.58
CA LEU A 283 13.94 3.18 -2.65
C LEU A 283 13.98 2.22 -1.47
N GLN A 284 14.67 2.60 -0.43
CA GLN A 284 14.86 1.78 0.77
C GLN A 284 14.14 2.41 1.95
N VAL A 285 13.60 1.58 2.84
CA VAL A 285 12.96 2.04 4.09
C VAL A 285 13.50 1.28 5.27
N ASP A 286 13.65 1.98 6.38
CA ASP A 286 13.98 1.44 7.68
C ASP A 286 12.68 1.12 8.42
N ILE A 287 12.56 -0.13 8.88
CA ILE A 287 11.40 -0.63 9.65
C ILE A 287 11.75 -0.99 11.09
N GLU A 288 12.92 -0.58 11.58
CA GLU A 288 13.38 -0.91 12.94
C GLU A 288 12.41 -0.40 14.01
N LYS A 289 11.82 0.77 13.80
CA LYS A 289 10.77 1.33 14.68
C LYS A 289 9.60 0.37 14.92
N ASN A 290 9.26 -0.47 13.94
CA ASN A 290 8.17 -1.45 14.05
C ASN A 290 8.54 -2.55 15.05
N ARG A 291 9.80 -2.99 15.03
CA ARG A 291 10.34 -3.97 15.97
C ARG A 291 10.49 -3.39 17.38
N GLU A 292 11.07 -2.21 17.48
CA GLU A 292 11.34 -1.55 18.76
C GLU A 292 10.06 -1.23 19.54
N LEU A 293 9.06 -0.65 18.87
CA LEU A 293 7.84 -0.19 19.54
C LEU A 293 6.76 -1.28 19.62
N LEU A 294 6.63 -2.12 18.59
CA LEU A 294 5.50 -3.06 18.48
C LEU A 294 5.93 -4.52 18.57
N GLY A 295 7.24 -4.81 18.71
CA GLY A 295 7.77 -6.18 18.64
C GLY A 295 7.51 -6.86 17.29
N TRP A 296 7.09 -6.11 16.26
CA TRP A 296 6.68 -6.67 14.99
C TRP A 296 7.86 -6.90 14.05
N VAL A 297 7.85 -8.08 13.43
CA VAL A 297 8.75 -8.49 12.34
C VAL A 297 7.92 -9.05 11.20
N PRO A 298 8.41 -9.00 9.93
CA PRO A 298 7.72 -9.60 8.81
C PRO A 298 7.38 -11.08 9.04
N VAL A 299 6.10 -11.44 8.84
CA VAL A 299 5.57 -12.81 9.05
C VAL A 299 5.66 -13.68 7.81
N CYS A 300 6.00 -13.10 6.66
CA CYS A 300 6.11 -13.76 5.37
C CYS A 300 7.41 -13.30 4.70
N SER A 301 8.24 -14.25 4.27
CA SER A 301 9.45 -13.99 3.49
C SER A 301 9.12 -13.50 2.08
N VAL A 302 10.10 -12.85 1.43
CA VAL A 302 9.96 -12.44 0.02
C VAL A 302 9.70 -13.63 -0.89
N GLU A 303 10.34 -14.77 -0.64
CA GLU A 303 10.17 -16.00 -1.40
C GLU A 303 8.74 -16.54 -1.31
N GLU A 304 8.17 -16.62 -0.13
CA GLU A 304 6.79 -17.05 0.11
C GLU A 304 5.77 -16.10 -0.52
N GLY A 305 5.97 -14.80 -0.36
CA GLY A 305 5.12 -13.77 -0.97
C GLY A 305 5.14 -13.85 -2.50
N LEU A 306 6.32 -14.02 -3.11
CA LEU A 306 6.46 -14.19 -4.56
C LEU A 306 5.87 -15.52 -5.05
N ALA A 307 6.06 -16.62 -4.32
CA ALA A 307 5.47 -17.90 -4.66
C ALA A 307 3.94 -17.85 -4.70
N SER A 308 3.33 -17.26 -3.68
CA SER A 308 1.88 -17.06 -3.62
C SER A 308 1.37 -16.15 -4.75
N THR A 309 2.11 -15.09 -5.06
CA THR A 309 1.78 -14.18 -6.17
C THR A 309 1.84 -14.88 -7.52
N ALA A 310 2.89 -15.67 -7.75
CA ALA A 310 3.06 -16.47 -8.97
C ALA A 310 1.97 -17.54 -9.13
N GLN A 311 1.59 -18.20 -8.04
CA GLN A 311 0.52 -19.19 -8.06
C GLN A 311 -0.83 -18.57 -8.49
N ASP A 312 -1.16 -17.39 -7.97
CA ASP A 312 -2.38 -16.67 -8.36
C ASP A 312 -2.33 -16.23 -9.83
N PHE A 313 -1.19 -15.69 -10.27
CA PHE A 313 -0.96 -15.33 -11.67
C PHE A 313 -1.16 -16.52 -12.61
N LEU A 314 -0.58 -17.68 -12.30
CA LEU A 314 -0.68 -18.90 -13.14
C LEU A 314 -2.12 -19.46 -13.18
N LYS A 315 -2.90 -19.33 -12.11
CA LYS A 315 -4.33 -19.67 -12.13
C LYS A 315 -5.09 -18.81 -13.14
N GLY A 316 -4.78 -17.51 -13.21
CA GLY A 316 -5.40 -16.59 -14.17
C GLY A 316 -4.98 -16.79 -15.63
N GLN A 317 -3.89 -17.55 -15.90
CA GLN A 317 -3.46 -17.90 -17.28
C GLN A 317 -4.09 -19.19 -17.81
N LYS A 318 -4.74 -19.97 -16.95
CA LYS A 318 -5.38 -21.25 -17.32
C LYS A 318 -6.86 -21.10 -17.70
N VAL A 319 -7.39 -19.89 -17.65
CA VAL A 319 -8.76 -19.51 -18.05
C VAL A 319 -8.69 -18.74 -19.37
#